data_353644ed9be8c6f269b3fb7f976e726f
#
_entry.id   353644ed9be8c6f269b3fb7f976e726f
#
_cell.length_a   1.000
_cell.length_b   1.000
_cell.length_c   1.000
_cell.angle_alpha   90.00
_cell.angle_beta   90.00
_cell.angle_gamma   90.00
#
_symmetry.space_group_name_H-M   'P 1'
#
loop_
_entity.id
_entity.type
_entity.pdbx_description
1 polymer ?
#
loop_
_entity_poly.entity_id
_entity_poly.type
_entity_poly.pdbx_seq_one_letter_code
_entity_poly.pdbx_strand_id
1 'polypeptide(L)'
;IYLNYVRYKALIDDKFETEVSEWFKGRWTMKFMRCREDKGGGIYFTIYSEANDKGHPGQEESLKDPLTNKYIFTSNSCEKNSKNSPFVLLKNYDIEDVQVSCNTTTSIGQISFGVDGKVYTQLTSENLELKKPCTIRFVSKTKEFRDIKIYPKTGYIEKIN
;
A
#
# COMPACT_ATOMS: atom_id res chain seq x y z
N ILE A 1 8.88 -6.41 4.76
CA ILE A 1 9.33 -6.76 3.39
C ILE A 1 8.62 -5.87 2.36
N TYR A 2 7.29 -5.93 2.21
CA TYR A 2 6.57 -5.23 1.13
C TYR A 2 6.67 -3.70 1.15
N LEU A 3 6.67 -3.05 2.31
CA LEU A 3 6.89 -1.59 2.41
C LEU A 3 8.28 -1.19 1.88
N ASN A 4 9.32 -1.97 2.20
CA ASN A 4 10.65 -1.73 1.64
C ASN A 4 10.68 -1.98 0.13
N TYR A 5 9.93 -2.97 -0.35
CA TYR A 5 9.86 -3.28 -1.77
C TYR A 5 9.18 -2.17 -2.57
N VAL A 6 8.05 -1.63 -2.09
CA VAL A 6 7.38 -0.51 -2.77
C VAL A 6 8.24 0.75 -2.77
N ARG A 7 8.94 1.03 -1.66
CA ARG A 7 9.89 2.13 -1.59
C ARG A 7 11.05 1.95 -2.59
N TYR A 8 11.64 0.76 -2.64
CA TYR A 8 12.70 0.44 -3.59
C TYR A 8 12.24 0.63 -5.05
N LYS A 9 11.05 0.13 -5.39
CA LYS A 9 10.47 0.32 -6.72
C LYS A 9 10.29 1.79 -7.06
N ALA A 10 9.84 2.61 -6.13
CA ALA A 10 9.68 4.04 -6.35
C ALA A 10 11.02 4.74 -6.65
N LEU A 11 12.11 4.29 -6.02
CA LEU A 11 13.44 4.89 -6.23
C LEU A 11 14.10 4.53 -7.56
N ILE A 12 13.75 3.38 -8.14
CA ILE A 12 14.39 2.88 -9.37
C ILE A 12 13.50 2.99 -10.62
N ASP A 13 12.22 3.25 -10.43
CA ASP A 13 11.22 3.25 -11.50
C ASP A 13 10.79 4.70 -11.78
N ASP A 14 11.41 5.29 -12.78
CA ASP A 14 11.08 6.66 -13.22
C ASP A 14 9.71 6.67 -13.89
N LYS A 15 8.74 7.27 -13.23
CA LYS A 15 7.36 7.40 -13.69
C LYS A 15 7.06 8.77 -14.31
N PHE A 16 8.06 9.63 -14.52
CA PHE A 16 7.85 10.94 -15.13
C PHE A 16 7.39 10.87 -16.59
N GLU A 17 7.66 9.78 -17.29
CA GLU A 17 7.28 9.57 -18.68
C GLU A 17 5.93 8.83 -18.85
N THR A 18 5.15 8.65 -17.78
CA THR A 18 3.86 7.97 -17.89
C THR A 18 2.81 8.88 -18.53
N GLU A 19 1.93 8.30 -19.35
CA GLU A 19 0.77 8.98 -19.97
C GLU A 19 -0.32 9.41 -18.97
N VAL A 20 -0.02 9.33 -17.68
CA VAL A 20 -0.95 9.76 -16.62
C VAL A 20 -1.00 11.28 -16.63
N SER A 21 -2.19 11.84 -16.75
CA SER A 21 -2.43 13.29 -16.84
C SER A 21 -1.81 14.06 -15.66
N GLU A 22 -1.63 13.40 -14.52
CA GLU A 22 -1.04 13.94 -13.30
C GLU A 22 0.04 12.96 -12.80
N TRP A 23 1.30 13.25 -13.08
CA TRP A 23 2.47 12.41 -12.80
C TRP A 23 2.52 11.87 -11.36
N PHE A 24 2.02 12.64 -10.38
CA PHE A 24 2.01 12.23 -8.97
C PHE A 24 1.08 11.04 -8.71
N LYS A 25 0.11 10.74 -9.55
CA LYS A 25 -0.72 9.54 -9.47
C LYS A 25 0.07 8.28 -9.82
N GLY A 26 1.11 8.42 -10.63
CA GLY A 26 2.02 7.34 -10.98
C GLY A 26 2.99 6.91 -9.87
N ARG A 27 2.93 7.50 -8.68
CA ARG A 27 3.74 7.06 -7.53
C ARG A 27 3.40 5.63 -7.12
N TRP A 28 4.41 4.89 -6.71
CA TRP A 28 4.20 3.57 -6.15
C TRP A 28 3.54 3.66 -4.77
N THR A 29 2.40 3.00 -4.65
CA THR A 29 1.52 3.13 -3.49
C THR A 29 1.20 1.77 -2.89
N MET A 30 1.32 1.65 -1.57
CA MET A 30 0.74 0.56 -0.79
C MET A 30 -0.55 1.05 -0.14
N LYS A 31 -1.66 0.36 -0.42
CA LYS A 31 -3.00 0.71 0.08
C LYS A 31 -3.60 -0.47 0.85
N PHE A 32 -4.14 -0.18 2.04
CA PHE A 32 -4.87 -1.14 2.86
C PHE A 32 -6.38 -0.96 2.66
N MET A 33 -7.07 -2.07 2.50
CA MET A 33 -8.51 -2.09 2.22
C MET A 33 -9.19 -3.23 2.96
N ARG A 34 -10.54 -3.16 3.08
CA ARG A 34 -11.33 -4.21 3.72
C ARG A 34 -11.95 -5.14 2.68
N CYS A 35 -11.92 -6.43 2.99
CA CYS A 35 -12.76 -7.40 2.30
C CYS A 35 -14.23 -7.18 2.66
N ARG A 36 -15.11 -7.50 1.76
CA ARG A 36 -16.56 -7.46 2.03
C ARG A 36 -16.92 -8.45 3.13
N GLU A 37 -17.82 -8.03 4.02
CA GLU A 37 -18.27 -8.85 5.15
C GLU A 37 -18.95 -10.15 4.69
N ASP A 38 -19.77 -10.09 3.63
CA ASP A 38 -20.42 -11.25 3.01
C ASP A 38 -19.44 -12.26 2.37
N LYS A 39 -18.17 -11.89 2.26
CA LYS A 39 -17.06 -12.73 1.76
C LYS A 39 -16.06 -13.11 2.86
N GLY A 40 -16.47 -13.01 4.11
CA GLY A 40 -15.68 -13.40 5.29
C GLY A 40 -14.80 -12.31 5.86
N GLY A 41 -14.98 -11.05 5.43
CA GLY A 41 -14.31 -9.88 6.00
C GLY A 41 -12.78 -9.95 6.00
N GLY A 42 -12.16 -9.11 6.79
CA GLY A 42 -10.71 -9.02 6.95
C GLY A 42 -10.08 -7.86 6.19
N ILE A 43 -8.75 -7.76 6.26
CA ILE A 43 -7.98 -6.70 5.64
C ILE A 43 -7.03 -7.28 4.62
N TYR A 44 -6.86 -6.59 3.52
CA TYR A 44 -5.86 -6.86 2.50
C TYR A 44 -5.09 -5.60 2.12
N PHE A 45 -3.96 -5.78 1.47
CA PHE A 45 -3.23 -4.69 0.87
C PHE A 45 -2.99 -4.94 -0.62
N THR A 46 -2.76 -3.87 -1.34
CA THR A 46 -2.28 -3.90 -2.72
C THR A 46 -1.12 -2.93 -2.89
N ILE A 47 -0.23 -3.23 -3.85
CA ILE A 47 0.86 -2.33 -4.25
C ILE A 47 0.68 -2.03 -5.72
N TYR A 48 0.48 -0.77 -6.06
CA TYR A 48 0.16 -0.35 -7.42
C TYR A 48 0.76 1.01 -7.77
N SER A 49 0.78 1.29 -9.06
CA SER A 49 1.05 2.60 -9.63
C SER A 49 -0.06 2.91 -10.62
N GLU A 50 -0.78 4.00 -10.39
CA GLU A 50 -1.91 4.39 -11.24
C GLU A 50 -1.48 4.57 -12.69
N ALA A 51 -2.19 3.95 -13.62
CA ALA A 51 -1.89 4.02 -15.05
C ALA A 51 -3.11 4.42 -15.91
N ASN A 52 -4.30 4.51 -15.32
CA ASN A 52 -5.54 4.71 -16.08
C ASN A 52 -6.46 5.82 -15.54
N ASP A 53 -6.00 6.60 -14.58
CA ASP A 53 -6.73 7.71 -13.93
C ASP A 53 -8.07 7.34 -13.26
N LYS A 54 -8.34 6.03 -13.04
CA LYS A 54 -9.59 5.57 -12.41
C LYS A 54 -9.62 5.73 -10.90
N GLY A 55 -8.46 5.96 -10.28
CA GLY A 55 -8.31 6.16 -8.84
C GLY A 55 -8.55 4.91 -7.98
N HIS A 56 -8.67 3.74 -8.62
CA HIS A 56 -8.81 2.45 -7.95
C HIS A 56 -7.75 1.48 -8.45
N PRO A 57 -7.01 0.80 -7.55
CA PRO A 57 -5.99 -0.13 -7.97
C PRO A 57 -6.60 -1.28 -8.78
N GLY A 58 -6.07 -1.46 -9.98
CA GLY A 58 -6.37 -2.59 -10.85
C GLY A 58 -5.31 -3.69 -10.76
N GLN A 59 -5.64 -4.92 -11.20
CA GLN A 59 -4.67 -6.01 -11.20
C GLN A 59 -3.46 -5.69 -12.09
N GLU A 60 -3.69 -5.15 -13.28
CA GLU A 60 -2.63 -4.86 -14.27
C GLU A 60 -1.71 -3.69 -13.86
N GLU A 61 -2.18 -2.83 -12.96
CA GLU A 61 -1.41 -1.73 -12.38
C GLU A 61 -0.62 -2.16 -11.15
N SER A 62 -0.88 -3.36 -10.66
CA SER A 62 -0.30 -3.86 -9.42
C SER A 62 1.08 -4.47 -9.65
N LEU A 63 1.95 -4.24 -8.68
CA LEU A 63 3.29 -4.81 -8.68
C LEU A 63 3.22 -6.33 -8.54
N LYS A 64 4.13 -7.03 -9.21
CA LYS A 64 4.29 -8.47 -9.04
C LYS A 64 5.21 -8.78 -7.86
N ASP A 65 4.80 -9.75 -7.08
CA ASP A 65 5.58 -10.31 -5.99
C ASP A 65 6.83 -11.00 -6.56
N PRO A 66 8.04 -10.62 -6.14
CA PRO A 66 9.27 -11.15 -6.70
C PRO A 66 9.48 -12.64 -6.43
N LEU A 67 8.83 -13.20 -5.40
CA LEU A 67 8.96 -14.61 -5.04
C LEU A 67 8.02 -15.51 -5.84
N THR A 68 6.80 -15.02 -6.11
CA THR A 68 5.74 -15.84 -6.72
C THR A 68 5.40 -15.44 -8.14
N ASN A 69 5.91 -14.29 -8.61
CA ASN A 69 5.56 -13.66 -9.88
C ASN A 69 4.04 -13.39 -10.04
N LYS A 70 3.31 -13.33 -8.93
CA LYS A 70 1.88 -13.05 -8.87
C LYS A 70 1.64 -11.59 -8.49
N TYR A 71 0.50 -11.04 -8.91
CA TYR A 71 0.16 -9.66 -8.58
C TYR A 71 -0.07 -9.47 -7.07
N ILE A 72 0.52 -8.44 -6.50
CA ILE A 72 0.26 -7.99 -5.13
C ILE A 72 -1.07 -7.23 -5.12
N PHE A 73 -2.13 -7.98 -5.36
CA PHE A 73 -3.48 -7.48 -5.58
C PHE A 73 -4.52 -8.50 -5.15
N THR A 74 -5.66 -8.02 -4.68
CA THR A 74 -6.93 -8.74 -4.69
C THR A 74 -8.08 -7.74 -4.79
N SER A 75 -9.26 -8.19 -5.22
CA SER A 75 -10.46 -7.38 -5.18
C SER A 75 -11.06 -7.37 -3.77
N ASN A 76 -12.06 -6.54 -3.52
CA ASN A 76 -12.77 -6.50 -2.24
C ASN A 76 -13.56 -7.79 -1.91
N SER A 77 -13.74 -8.69 -2.89
CA SER A 77 -14.28 -10.03 -2.62
C SER A 77 -13.29 -10.91 -1.87
N CYS A 78 -11.99 -10.60 -1.95
CA CYS A 78 -10.91 -11.36 -1.32
C CYS A 78 -10.91 -12.86 -1.66
N GLU A 79 -11.49 -13.21 -2.80
CA GLU A 79 -11.53 -14.57 -3.30
C GLU A 79 -10.16 -15.00 -3.84
N LYS A 80 -9.87 -16.28 -3.70
CA LYS A 80 -8.64 -16.85 -4.24
C LYS A 80 -8.61 -16.71 -5.76
N ASN A 81 -7.50 -16.17 -6.27
CA ASN A 81 -7.22 -16.06 -7.68
C ASN A 81 -5.78 -16.55 -7.93
N SER A 82 -5.60 -17.42 -8.92
CA SER A 82 -4.29 -18.01 -9.22
C SER A 82 -3.25 -16.98 -9.67
N LYS A 83 -3.68 -15.84 -10.22
CA LYS A 83 -2.82 -14.75 -10.66
C LYS A 83 -2.38 -13.83 -9.51
N ASN A 84 -3.06 -13.87 -8.36
CA ASN A 84 -2.83 -12.98 -7.24
C ASN A 84 -1.98 -13.64 -6.15
N SER A 85 -1.14 -12.86 -5.51
CA SER A 85 -0.32 -13.31 -4.39
C SER A 85 -1.22 -13.65 -3.17
N PRO A 86 -1.07 -14.83 -2.56
CA PRO A 86 -1.82 -15.18 -1.35
C PRO A 86 -1.40 -14.36 -0.13
N PHE A 87 -0.25 -13.67 -0.21
CA PHE A 87 0.32 -12.90 0.89
C PHE A 87 -0.38 -11.55 1.12
N VAL A 88 -1.28 -11.14 0.23
CA VAL A 88 -2.01 -9.86 0.38
C VAL A 88 -3.08 -9.88 1.48
N LEU A 89 -3.55 -11.05 1.88
CA LEU A 89 -4.59 -11.21 2.89
C LEU A 89 -3.99 -11.25 4.29
N LEU A 90 -4.18 -10.19 5.08
CA LEU A 90 -3.56 -10.04 6.39
C LEU A 90 -4.10 -11.02 7.44
N LYS A 91 -5.32 -11.53 7.24
CA LYS A 91 -5.87 -12.60 8.09
C LYS A 91 -5.02 -13.88 8.11
N ASN A 92 -4.22 -14.11 7.06
CA ASN A 92 -3.30 -15.25 7.00
C ASN A 92 -2.13 -15.12 7.98
N TYR A 93 -1.95 -13.94 8.57
CA TYR A 93 -0.92 -13.60 9.56
C TYR A 93 -1.52 -13.23 10.91
N ASP A 94 -2.77 -13.66 11.17
CA ASP A 94 -3.53 -13.34 12.39
C ASP A 94 -3.74 -11.83 12.64
N ILE A 95 -3.61 -10.99 11.62
CA ILE A 95 -3.86 -9.56 11.71
C ILE A 95 -5.35 -9.31 11.50
N GLU A 96 -5.97 -8.68 12.51
CA GLU A 96 -7.39 -8.33 12.52
C GLU A 96 -7.64 -6.87 12.14
N ASP A 97 -6.73 -5.96 12.53
CA ASP A 97 -6.88 -4.54 12.24
C ASP A 97 -5.56 -3.88 11.82
N VAL A 98 -5.69 -2.82 11.02
CA VAL A 98 -4.59 -1.97 10.59
C VAL A 98 -5.00 -0.51 10.79
N GLN A 99 -4.13 0.26 11.42
CA GLN A 99 -4.33 1.68 11.69
C GLN A 99 -3.18 2.48 11.09
N VAL A 100 -3.49 3.45 10.24
CA VAL A 100 -2.49 4.31 9.58
C VAL A 100 -2.63 5.73 10.13
N SER A 101 -1.66 6.19 10.92
CA SER A 101 -1.78 7.44 11.70
C SER A 101 -1.78 8.71 10.85
N CYS A 102 -1.24 8.67 9.65
CA CYS A 102 -1.12 9.83 8.78
C CYS A 102 -2.22 9.92 7.73
N ASN A 103 -3.16 8.99 7.72
CA ASN A 103 -4.20 8.95 6.70
C ASN A 103 -5.43 9.74 7.13
N THR A 104 -5.96 10.55 6.21
CA THR A 104 -7.15 11.39 6.44
C THR A 104 -8.35 10.92 5.61
N THR A 105 -8.24 9.79 4.89
CA THR A 105 -9.32 9.25 4.06
C THR A 105 -10.24 8.32 4.86
N THR A 106 -11.39 8.00 4.29
CA THR A 106 -12.34 7.02 4.84
C THR A 106 -11.88 5.56 4.68
N SER A 107 -10.86 5.31 3.86
CA SER A 107 -10.20 4.00 3.76
C SER A 107 -9.28 3.76 4.97
N ILE A 108 -8.83 2.51 5.19
CA ILE A 108 -7.88 2.18 6.27
C ILE A 108 -6.62 3.04 6.15
N GLY A 109 -6.07 3.17 4.96
CA GLY A 109 -4.97 4.05 4.67
C GLY A 109 -4.10 3.63 3.50
N GLN A 110 -3.25 4.55 3.06
CA GLN A 110 -2.29 4.32 2.00
C GLN A 110 -1.02 5.11 2.23
N ILE A 111 0.08 4.58 1.70
CA ILE A 111 1.40 5.21 1.70
C ILE A 111 1.92 5.17 0.28
N SER A 112 2.31 6.34 -0.24
CA SER A 112 2.92 6.48 -1.56
C SER A 112 4.36 6.95 -1.43
N PHE A 113 5.23 6.43 -2.28
CA PHE A 113 6.65 6.79 -2.32
C PHE A 113 6.97 7.48 -3.64
N GLY A 114 7.66 8.61 -3.55
CA GLY A 114 8.17 9.32 -4.72
C GLY A 114 9.55 8.85 -5.13
N VAL A 115 9.94 9.18 -6.37
CA VAL A 115 11.29 8.93 -6.90
C VAL A 115 12.37 9.69 -6.14
N ASP A 116 11.99 10.77 -5.46
CA ASP A 116 12.83 11.58 -4.58
C ASP A 116 13.03 10.98 -3.18
N GLY A 117 12.46 9.80 -2.93
CA GLY A 117 12.49 9.11 -1.64
C GLY A 117 11.51 9.66 -0.61
N LYS A 118 10.78 10.72 -0.92
CA LYS A 118 9.78 11.28 -0.01
C LYS A 118 8.52 10.43 0.05
N VAL A 119 7.75 10.64 1.10
CA VAL A 119 6.52 9.91 1.39
C VAL A 119 5.32 10.81 1.26
N TYR A 120 4.25 10.26 0.69
CA TYR A 120 2.99 10.96 0.44
C TYR A 120 1.82 10.13 0.97
N THR A 121 0.78 10.80 1.44
CA THR A 121 -0.38 10.14 2.07
C THR A 121 -1.51 9.82 1.11
N GLN A 122 -1.56 10.48 -0.03
CA GLN A 122 -2.63 10.32 -1.04
C GLN A 122 -2.08 10.56 -2.45
N LEU A 123 -2.81 10.08 -3.45
CA LEU A 123 -2.54 10.30 -4.87
C LEU A 123 -3.38 11.41 -5.49
N THR A 124 -4.13 12.17 -4.69
CA THR A 124 -5.05 13.21 -5.19
C THR A 124 -4.39 14.57 -5.42
N SER A 125 -3.16 14.75 -4.93
CA SER A 125 -2.41 15.99 -5.10
C SER A 125 -0.90 15.75 -4.97
N GLU A 126 -0.12 16.50 -5.73
CA GLU A 126 1.34 16.52 -5.63
C GLU A 126 1.84 17.02 -4.26
N ASN A 127 1.04 17.86 -3.59
CA ASN A 127 1.42 18.58 -2.36
C ASN A 127 1.15 17.80 -1.06
N LEU A 128 0.68 16.54 -1.14
CA LEU A 128 0.37 15.73 0.03
C LEU A 128 1.61 15.01 0.61
N GLU A 129 2.76 15.66 0.53
CA GLU A 129 3.99 15.20 1.18
C GLU A 129 3.78 15.07 2.69
N LEU A 130 4.19 13.95 3.24
CA LEU A 130 4.17 13.69 4.66
C LEU A 130 5.11 14.64 5.40
N LYS A 131 4.62 15.35 6.41
CA LYS A 131 5.41 16.32 7.18
C LYS A 131 5.93 15.76 8.51
N LYS A 132 5.28 14.72 9.04
CA LYS A 132 5.65 14.04 10.29
C LYS A 132 5.73 12.54 10.04
N PRO A 133 6.49 11.80 10.86
CA PRO A 133 6.50 10.35 10.73
C PRO A 133 5.10 9.73 10.79
N CYS A 134 4.86 8.75 9.93
CA CYS A 134 3.62 7.97 9.91
C CYS A 134 3.83 6.64 10.59
N THR A 135 2.92 6.25 11.46
CA THR A 135 2.91 4.93 12.09
C THR A 135 1.81 4.07 11.47
N ILE A 136 2.19 2.88 11.04
CA ILE A 136 1.25 1.83 10.67
C ILE A 136 1.25 0.81 11.80
N ARG A 137 0.11 0.65 12.46
CA ARG A 137 -0.10 -0.34 13.53
C ARG A 137 -0.85 -1.54 12.98
N PHE A 138 -0.30 -2.70 13.19
CA PHE A 138 -0.93 -4.00 12.91
C PHE A 138 -1.39 -4.62 14.23
N VAL A 139 -2.66 -4.93 14.34
CA VAL A 139 -3.26 -5.51 15.55
C VAL A 139 -3.65 -6.95 15.27
N SER A 140 -3.19 -7.87 16.12
CA SER A 140 -3.53 -9.29 16.02
C SER A 140 -4.91 -9.59 16.62
N LYS A 141 -5.42 -10.80 16.38
CA LYS A 141 -6.65 -11.31 17.02
C LYS A 141 -6.54 -11.35 18.54
N THR A 142 -5.35 -11.53 19.09
CA THR A 142 -5.07 -11.51 20.53
C THR A 142 -4.93 -10.11 21.11
N LYS A 143 -5.14 -9.07 20.28
CA LYS A 143 -4.98 -7.65 20.61
C LYS A 143 -3.53 -7.20 20.88
N GLU A 144 -2.56 -8.04 20.62
CA GLU A 144 -1.18 -7.61 20.52
C GLU A 144 -0.98 -6.76 19.27
N PHE A 145 -0.02 -5.84 19.30
CA PHE A 145 0.25 -4.98 18.17
C PHE A 145 1.73 -4.90 17.83
N ARG A 146 1.99 -4.52 16.59
CA ARG A 146 3.32 -4.18 16.06
C ARG A 146 3.22 -2.90 15.25
N ASP A 147 4.14 -2.00 15.51
CA ASP A 147 4.19 -0.70 14.86
C ASP A 147 5.35 -0.64 13.86
N ILE A 148 5.07 -0.04 12.72
CA ILE A 148 6.06 0.33 11.71
C ILE A 148 5.99 1.84 11.55
N LYS A 149 7.13 2.51 11.68
CA LYS A 149 7.26 3.95 11.51
C LYS A 149 7.93 4.28 10.20
N ILE A 150 7.37 5.23 9.47
CA ILE A 150 7.87 5.68 8.17
C ILE A 150 8.25 7.15 8.29
N TYR A 151 9.48 7.47 7.91
CA TYR A 151 10.02 8.83 8.01
C TYR A 151 9.81 9.60 6.70
N PRO A 152 9.30 10.84 6.75
CA PRO A 152 8.77 11.54 5.58
C PRO A 152 9.79 11.82 4.48
N LYS A 153 10.97 12.34 4.84
CA LYS A 153 11.94 12.83 3.86
C LYS A 153 12.74 11.75 3.13
N THR A 154 12.89 10.60 3.76
CA THR A 154 13.74 9.52 3.25
C THR A 154 12.97 8.25 2.93
N GLY A 155 11.71 8.18 3.34
CA GLY A 155 10.93 6.95 3.27
C GLY A 155 11.54 5.82 4.13
N TYR A 156 12.46 6.13 5.05
CA TYR A 156 13.05 5.12 5.92
C TYR A 156 11.97 4.46 6.77
N ILE A 157 12.07 3.15 6.89
CA ILE A 157 11.06 2.30 7.54
C ILE A 157 11.72 1.64 8.74
N GLU A 158 11.17 1.91 9.92
CA GLU A 158 11.62 1.38 11.19
C GLU A 158 10.54 0.50 11.83
N LYS A 159 10.93 -0.67 12.30
CA LYS A 159 10.05 -1.51 13.12
C LYS A 159 10.19 -1.07 14.57
N ILE A 160 9.07 -0.71 15.18
CA ILE A 160 8.98 -0.33 16.59
C ILE A 160 8.27 -1.47 17.34
N ASN A 161 8.77 -1.78 18.52
CA ASN A 161 8.15 -2.80 19.37
C ASN A 161 7.00 -2.22 20.18
#